data_fe0467031ce66c99528e45e81bec70c9
#
_entry.id   fe0467031ce66c99528e45e81bec70c9
#
_cell.length_a   1.000
_cell.length_b   1.000
_cell.length_c   1.000
_cell.angle_alpha   90.00
_cell.angle_beta   90.00
_cell.angle_gamma   90.00
#
_symmetry.space_group_name_H-M   'P 1'
#
loop_
_entity.id
_entity.type
_entity.pdbx_description
1 polymer ?
#
loop_
_entity_poly.entity_id
_entity_poly.type
_entity_poly.pdbx_seq_one_letter_code
_entity_poly.pdbx_strand_id
1 'polypeptide(L)'
;PKWKADEKRNIKISDVRKNARNKIEVFEIKLNELLPNMNRSFIFADETIYGDNLLNILIHKLNVRTHYGNNDKDNLARFSKGEINCIINVMKLSQGIDVQSLNSIVLFATPRGRQFKQRLGRVLRADPKNPKKVATVIDFFDKKHLKEKKGSDYNRYKELIEYSKIKKVSQW
;
A
#
# COMPACT_ATOMS: atom_id res chain seq x y z
N PRO A 1 8.03 -10.09 33.12
CA PRO A 1 7.17 -11.20 32.70
C PRO A 1 7.44 -11.60 31.27
N LYS A 2 7.43 -12.89 30.98
CA LYS A 2 7.75 -13.48 29.66
C LYS A 2 6.91 -12.86 28.49
N TRP A 3 5.64 -12.61 28.74
CA TRP A 3 4.73 -12.00 27.74
C TRP A 3 5.17 -10.59 27.29
N LYS A 4 5.75 -9.75 28.16
CA LYS A 4 6.29 -8.43 27.77
C LYS A 4 7.52 -8.55 26.85
N ALA A 5 8.34 -9.57 27.06
CA ALA A 5 9.48 -9.83 26.18
C ALA A 5 9.02 -10.34 24.80
N ASP A 6 8.01 -11.20 24.78
CA ASP A 6 7.43 -11.71 23.52
C ASP A 6 6.70 -10.60 22.73
N GLU A 7 6.00 -9.69 23.41
CA GLU A 7 5.37 -8.54 22.78
C GLU A 7 6.40 -7.61 22.14
N LYS A 8 7.47 -7.24 22.86
CA LYS A 8 8.56 -6.42 22.30
C LYS A 8 9.26 -7.10 21.13
N ARG A 9 9.48 -8.42 21.19
CA ARG A 9 10.04 -9.20 20.09
C ARG A 9 9.13 -9.16 18.86
N ASN A 10 7.84 -9.33 19.05
CA ASN A 10 6.87 -9.31 17.95
C ASN A 10 6.76 -7.92 17.29
N ILE A 11 6.86 -6.84 18.07
CA ILE A 11 6.92 -5.47 17.57
C ILE A 11 8.16 -5.29 16.69
N LYS A 12 9.36 -5.67 17.17
CA LYS A 12 10.60 -5.57 16.39
C LYS A 12 10.55 -6.36 15.09
N ILE A 13 10.04 -7.58 15.11
CA ILE A 13 9.86 -8.41 13.89
C ILE A 13 8.89 -7.74 12.92
N SER A 14 7.81 -7.15 13.43
CA SER A 14 6.84 -6.41 12.61
C SER A 14 7.50 -5.22 11.91
N ASP A 15 8.32 -4.43 12.62
CA ASP A 15 8.97 -3.24 12.08
C ASP A 15 10.00 -3.60 11.01
N VAL A 16 10.80 -4.66 11.21
CA VAL A 16 11.72 -5.18 10.18
C VAL A 16 10.96 -5.59 8.91
N ARG A 17 9.81 -6.23 9.05
CA ARG A 17 9.00 -6.65 7.88
C ARG A 17 8.36 -5.48 7.15
N LYS A 18 7.93 -4.46 7.86
CA LYS A 18 7.32 -3.26 7.25
C LYS A 18 8.32 -2.47 6.42
N ASN A 19 9.54 -2.33 6.95
CA ASN A 19 10.61 -1.53 6.37
C ASN A 19 11.66 -2.37 5.61
N ALA A 20 11.31 -3.57 5.18
CA ALA A 20 12.22 -4.43 4.45
C ALA A 20 12.63 -3.80 3.12
N ARG A 21 13.92 -3.49 2.95
CA ARG A 21 14.50 -2.84 1.76
C ARG A 21 14.20 -3.60 0.47
N ASN A 22 14.20 -4.92 0.52
CA ASN A 22 13.91 -5.76 -0.63
C ASN A 22 12.51 -5.52 -1.25
N LYS A 23 11.53 -4.96 -0.50
CA LYS A 23 10.25 -4.57 -1.09
C LYS A 23 10.39 -3.45 -2.10
N ILE A 24 11.25 -2.46 -1.81
CA ILE A 24 11.52 -1.34 -2.72
C ILE A 24 12.22 -1.88 -3.97
N GLU A 25 13.23 -2.73 -3.81
CA GLU A 25 13.95 -3.33 -4.93
C GLU A 25 13.03 -4.13 -5.86
N VAL A 26 12.17 -4.99 -5.28
CA VAL A 26 11.18 -5.76 -6.05
C VAL A 26 10.19 -4.83 -6.75
N PHE A 27 9.73 -3.78 -6.07
CA PHE A 27 8.82 -2.79 -6.65
C PHE A 27 9.47 -2.07 -7.82
N GLU A 28 10.72 -1.66 -7.69
CA GLU A 28 11.48 -0.96 -8.74
C GLU A 28 11.66 -1.84 -9.98
N ILE A 29 12.06 -3.12 -9.80
CA ILE A 29 12.17 -4.09 -10.88
C ILE A 29 10.85 -4.25 -11.64
N LYS A 30 9.72 -4.24 -10.91
CA LYS A 30 8.38 -4.43 -11.48
C LYS A 30 7.66 -3.13 -11.88
N LEU A 31 8.27 -2.00 -11.64
CA LEU A 31 7.62 -0.71 -11.77
C LEU A 31 7.01 -0.49 -13.17
N ASN A 32 7.72 -0.84 -14.23
CA ASN A 32 7.22 -0.66 -15.59
C ASN A 32 5.95 -1.49 -15.89
N GLU A 33 5.80 -2.65 -15.25
CA GLU A 33 4.59 -3.48 -15.34
C GLU A 33 3.44 -2.90 -14.51
N LEU A 34 3.75 -2.20 -13.42
CA LEU A 34 2.80 -1.67 -12.46
C LEU A 34 2.28 -0.28 -12.82
N LEU A 35 3.10 0.54 -13.47
CA LEU A 35 2.79 1.93 -13.82
C LEU A 35 1.41 2.13 -14.48
N PRO A 36 0.97 1.31 -15.44
CA PRO A 36 -0.35 1.48 -16.07
C PRO A 36 -1.51 1.40 -15.07
N ASN A 37 -1.32 0.69 -13.96
CA ASN A 37 -2.33 0.52 -12.91
C ASN A 37 -2.21 1.56 -11.79
N MET A 38 -1.20 2.44 -11.83
CA MET A 38 -0.92 3.39 -10.74
C MET A 38 -1.55 4.78 -10.95
N ASN A 39 -2.38 4.96 -11.96
CA ASN A 39 -3.16 6.18 -12.09
C ASN A 39 -4.30 6.19 -11.06
N ARG A 40 -4.46 7.29 -10.33
CA ARG A 40 -5.40 7.42 -9.20
C ARG A 40 -5.08 6.44 -8.09
N SER A 41 -3.81 6.41 -7.63
CA SER A 41 -3.30 5.44 -6.65
C SER A 41 -2.89 6.07 -5.33
N PHE A 42 -2.98 5.26 -4.27
CA PHE A 42 -2.36 5.54 -2.98
C PHE A 42 -1.31 4.49 -2.67
N ILE A 43 -0.14 4.96 -2.21
CA ILE A 43 0.93 4.13 -1.69
C ILE A 43 0.98 4.32 -0.18
N PHE A 44 0.89 3.23 0.57
CA PHE A 44 0.97 3.26 2.02
C PHE A 44 2.34 2.80 2.50
N ALA A 45 3.14 3.73 3.01
CA ALA A 45 4.41 3.49 3.69
C ALA A 45 4.22 3.49 5.21
N ASP A 46 5.16 2.95 5.98
CA ASP A 46 5.10 2.95 7.46
C ASP A 46 5.77 4.19 8.05
N GLU A 47 6.86 4.64 7.43
CA GLU A 47 7.69 5.75 7.88
C GLU A 47 7.98 6.74 6.75
N THR A 48 8.24 8.00 7.11
CA THR A 48 8.50 9.07 6.14
C THR A 48 9.73 8.79 5.28
N ILE A 49 10.82 8.34 5.88
CA ILE A 49 12.05 7.98 5.15
C ILE A 49 11.81 6.92 4.06
N TYR A 50 10.92 5.97 4.33
CA TYR A 50 10.54 4.96 3.35
C TYR A 50 9.67 5.55 2.24
N GLY A 51 8.81 6.50 2.60
CA GLY A 51 8.00 7.26 1.66
C GLY A 51 8.86 8.15 0.75
N ASP A 52 9.90 8.78 1.29
CA ASP A 52 10.83 9.61 0.52
C ASP A 52 11.62 8.79 -0.49
N ASN A 53 12.06 7.58 -0.13
CA ASN A 53 12.71 6.66 -1.07
C ASN A 53 11.76 6.28 -2.23
N LEU A 54 10.50 6.01 -1.94
CA LEU A 54 9.49 5.73 -2.97
C LEU A 54 9.20 6.95 -3.84
N LEU A 55 9.18 8.15 -3.26
CA LEU A 55 9.03 9.39 -4.01
C LEU A 55 10.16 9.56 -5.02
N ASN A 56 11.41 9.36 -4.61
CA ASN A 56 12.58 9.47 -5.47
C ASN A 56 12.53 8.52 -6.67
N ILE A 57 12.02 7.30 -6.48
CA ILE A 57 11.87 6.32 -7.56
C ILE A 57 10.76 6.74 -8.54
N LEU A 58 9.67 7.32 -8.03
CA LEU A 58 8.45 7.54 -8.80
C LEU A 58 8.35 8.92 -9.45
N ILE A 59 9.04 9.94 -8.91
CA ILE A 59 8.83 11.35 -9.31
C ILE A 59 9.12 11.62 -10.79
N HIS A 60 10.01 10.85 -11.39
CA HIS A 60 10.35 10.94 -12.82
C HIS A 60 9.45 10.08 -13.73
N LYS A 61 8.54 9.30 -13.15
CA LYS A 61 7.69 8.36 -13.89
C LYS A 61 6.19 8.67 -13.76
N LEU A 62 5.80 9.32 -12.66
CA LEU A 62 4.41 9.67 -12.35
C LEU A 62 4.34 11.07 -11.77
N ASN A 63 3.20 11.74 -11.93
CA ASN A 63 2.89 12.92 -11.13
C ASN A 63 2.49 12.47 -9.71
N VAL A 64 3.52 12.24 -8.87
CA VAL A 64 3.41 11.74 -7.50
C VAL A 64 3.71 12.84 -6.50
N ARG A 65 3.02 12.83 -5.38
CA ARG A 65 3.28 13.71 -4.22
C ARG A 65 3.13 12.92 -2.93
N THR A 66 3.69 13.48 -1.88
CA THR A 66 3.55 12.96 -0.50
C THR A 66 2.34 13.55 0.20
N HIS A 67 1.90 12.89 1.28
CA HIS A 67 0.91 13.42 2.20
C HIS A 67 1.27 13.00 3.63
N TYR A 68 2.37 13.55 4.16
CA TYR A 68 2.81 13.34 5.55
C TYR A 68 3.64 14.49 6.13
N GLY A 69 3.91 15.52 5.37
CA GLY A 69 4.60 16.74 5.80
C GLY A 69 3.67 17.95 6.02
N ASN A 70 4.18 18.99 6.62
CA ASN A 70 3.40 20.22 6.86
C ASN A 70 3.01 20.97 5.57
N ASN A 71 3.80 20.82 4.51
CA ASN A 71 3.57 21.48 3.21
C ASN A 71 2.66 20.69 2.27
N ASP A 72 2.15 19.54 2.72
CA ASP A 72 1.44 18.58 1.87
C ASP A 72 -0.10 18.69 1.97
N LYS A 73 -0.61 19.69 2.70
CA LYS A 73 -2.06 19.81 2.99
C LYS A 73 -2.92 19.89 1.74
N ASP A 74 -2.43 20.55 0.70
CA ASP A 74 -3.18 20.75 -0.55
C ASP A 74 -3.09 19.56 -1.51
N ASN A 75 -2.15 18.64 -1.29
CA ASN A 75 -1.91 17.53 -2.22
C ASN A 75 -3.13 16.59 -2.36
N LEU A 76 -3.90 16.39 -1.29
CA LEU A 76 -5.13 15.61 -1.36
C LEU A 76 -6.22 16.30 -2.19
N ALA A 77 -6.38 17.61 -2.05
CA ALA A 77 -7.33 18.39 -2.84
C ALA A 77 -6.94 18.36 -4.33
N ARG A 78 -5.66 18.52 -4.64
CA ARG A 78 -5.10 18.42 -6.00
C ARG A 78 -5.26 17.02 -6.58
N PHE A 79 -5.03 15.98 -5.78
CA PHE A 79 -5.29 14.60 -6.17
C PHE A 79 -6.78 14.37 -6.48
N SER A 80 -7.68 14.90 -5.65
CA SER A 80 -9.13 14.79 -5.87
C SER A 80 -9.57 15.43 -7.18
N LYS A 81 -8.93 16.56 -7.57
CA LYS A 81 -9.14 17.24 -8.85
C LYS A 81 -8.49 16.52 -10.05
N GLY A 82 -7.66 15.49 -9.84
CA GLY A 82 -6.96 14.77 -10.90
C GLY A 82 -5.64 15.42 -11.33
N GLU A 83 -5.17 16.45 -10.64
CA GLU A 83 -3.89 17.10 -10.92
C GLU A 83 -2.68 16.26 -10.50
N ILE A 84 -2.87 15.33 -9.59
CA ILE A 84 -1.88 14.38 -9.08
C ILE A 84 -2.36 12.96 -9.36
N ASN A 85 -1.49 12.10 -9.88
CA ASN A 85 -1.82 10.71 -10.21
C ASN A 85 -1.68 9.76 -9.02
N CYS A 86 -0.71 10.03 -8.14
CA CYS A 86 -0.35 9.13 -7.05
C CYS A 86 -0.03 9.91 -5.77
N ILE A 87 -0.50 9.41 -4.65
CA ILE A 87 -0.16 9.93 -3.31
C ILE A 87 0.58 8.88 -2.51
N ILE A 88 1.74 9.24 -1.99
CA ILE A 88 2.45 8.46 -0.98
C ILE A 88 2.03 8.95 0.40
N ASN A 89 1.49 8.05 1.21
CA ASN A 89 0.98 8.35 2.54
C ASN A 89 1.65 7.48 3.60
N VAL A 90 2.02 8.08 4.73
CA VAL A 90 2.54 7.35 5.89
C VAL A 90 1.38 6.94 6.80
N MET A 91 1.39 5.69 7.23
CA MET A 91 0.29 5.05 7.96
C MET A 91 -0.24 5.82 9.17
N LYS A 92 0.64 6.48 9.90
CA LYS A 92 0.29 7.19 11.15
C LYS A 92 -0.58 8.42 10.91
N LEU A 93 -0.60 8.96 9.68
CA LEU A 93 -1.28 10.21 9.32
C LEU A 93 -2.56 9.98 8.49
N SER A 94 -2.93 8.73 8.24
CA SER A 94 -4.00 8.39 7.30
C SER A 94 -5.43 8.41 7.88
N GLN A 95 -5.63 8.96 9.07
CA GLN A 95 -6.98 9.12 9.63
C GLN A 95 -7.72 10.25 8.89
N GLY A 96 -8.94 9.97 8.45
CA GLY A 96 -9.83 10.99 7.87
C GLY A 96 -9.72 11.24 6.37
N ILE A 97 -8.86 10.52 5.63
CA ILE A 97 -8.76 10.69 4.17
C ILE A 97 -9.95 10.00 3.50
N ASP A 98 -10.92 10.78 3.06
CA ASP A 98 -11.97 10.32 2.15
C ASP A 98 -11.60 10.72 0.72
N VAL A 99 -11.05 9.78 -0.04
CA VAL A 99 -10.78 9.99 -1.47
C VAL A 99 -11.68 9.08 -2.27
N GLN A 100 -12.59 9.70 -2.98
CA GLN A 100 -13.43 8.99 -3.94
C GLN A 100 -12.59 8.57 -5.15
N SER A 101 -12.97 7.45 -5.76
CA SER A 101 -12.41 7.01 -7.06
C SER A 101 -10.92 6.63 -7.07
N LEU A 102 -10.42 5.94 -6.04
CA LEU A 102 -9.12 5.27 -6.15
C LEU A 102 -9.21 4.09 -7.13
N ASN A 103 -8.23 3.97 -8.03
CA ASN A 103 -8.11 2.82 -8.92
C ASN A 103 -7.17 1.76 -8.36
N SER A 104 -6.15 2.19 -7.61
CA SER A 104 -5.23 1.23 -7.01
C SER A 104 -4.70 1.64 -5.65
N ILE A 105 -4.22 0.66 -4.90
CA ILE A 105 -3.41 0.85 -3.70
C ILE A 105 -2.16 -0.01 -3.76
N VAL A 106 -1.07 0.51 -3.20
CA VAL A 106 0.18 -0.20 -3.00
C VAL A 106 0.47 -0.26 -1.51
N LEU A 107 0.69 -1.45 -0.97
CA LEU A 107 0.80 -1.70 0.46
C LEU A 107 2.24 -2.06 0.85
N PHE A 108 3.10 -1.06 1.04
CA PHE A 108 4.42 -1.30 1.65
C PHE A 108 4.33 -1.50 3.15
N ALA A 109 3.46 -0.75 3.81
CA ALA A 109 3.14 -0.96 5.21
C ALA A 109 2.11 -2.08 5.35
N THR A 110 2.33 -2.96 6.32
CA THR A 110 1.42 -4.06 6.61
C THR A 110 0.28 -3.59 7.52
N PRO A 111 -0.88 -3.21 6.99
CA PRO A 111 -2.02 -2.85 7.81
C PRO A 111 -2.58 -4.11 8.48
N ARG A 112 -3.10 -3.96 9.70
CA ARG A 112 -3.71 -5.08 10.44
C ARG A 112 -5.22 -4.88 10.56
N GLY A 113 -5.97 -5.98 10.44
CA GLY A 113 -7.38 -6.05 10.78
C GLY A 113 -8.24 -4.95 10.16
N ARG A 114 -8.90 -4.14 10.99
CA ARG A 114 -9.85 -3.10 10.56
C ARG A 114 -9.27 -2.08 9.57
N GLN A 115 -8.01 -1.68 9.76
CA GLN A 115 -7.36 -0.72 8.87
C GLN A 115 -7.16 -1.27 7.46
N PHE A 116 -6.83 -2.55 7.34
CA PHE A 116 -6.71 -3.22 6.04
C PHE A 116 -8.05 -3.21 5.29
N LYS A 117 -9.12 -3.64 5.94
CA LYS A 117 -10.48 -3.64 5.36
C LYS A 117 -10.94 -2.24 4.94
N GLN A 118 -10.65 -1.23 5.75
CA GLN A 118 -10.97 0.16 5.40
C GLN A 118 -10.22 0.66 4.16
N ARG A 119 -8.96 0.28 3.99
CA ARG A 119 -8.17 0.65 2.79
C ARG A 119 -8.68 -0.06 1.55
N LEU A 120 -8.93 -1.37 1.63
CA LEU A 120 -9.57 -2.12 0.55
C LEU A 120 -10.91 -1.51 0.16
N GLY A 121 -11.76 -1.21 1.13
CA GLY A 121 -13.07 -0.64 0.89
C GLY A 121 -13.03 0.68 0.11
N ARG A 122 -11.97 1.47 0.23
CA ARG A 122 -11.79 2.71 -0.56
C ARG A 122 -11.50 2.42 -2.03
N VAL A 123 -10.67 1.42 -2.31
CA VAL A 123 -10.34 1.03 -3.69
C VAL A 123 -11.48 0.28 -4.35
N LEU A 124 -12.12 -0.61 -3.60
CA LEU A 124 -13.22 -1.44 -4.07
C LEU A 124 -14.53 -0.65 -4.23
N ARG A 125 -14.60 0.60 -3.73
CA ARG A 125 -15.80 1.43 -3.88
C ARG A 125 -16.15 1.60 -5.35
N ALA A 126 -17.39 1.32 -5.67
CA ALA A 126 -17.91 1.56 -7.01
C ALA A 126 -17.78 3.04 -7.39
N ASP A 127 -17.43 3.30 -8.62
CA ASP A 127 -17.39 4.65 -9.18
C ASP A 127 -18.59 4.82 -10.12
N PRO A 128 -19.57 5.66 -9.76
CA PRO A 128 -20.74 5.87 -10.61
C PRO A 128 -20.37 6.40 -12.01
N LYS A 129 -19.24 7.12 -12.12
CA LYS A 129 -18.74 7.65 -13.39
C LYS A 129 -17.98 6.62 -14.23
N ASN A 130 -17.57 5.51 -13.60
CA ASN A 130 -16.85 4.42 -14.26
C ASN A 130 -17.34 3.05 -13.77
N PRO A 131 -18.47 2.56 -14.28
CA PRO A 131 -19.06 1.29 -13.83
C PRO A 131 -18.20 0.07 -14.17
N LYS A 132 -17.25 0.20 -15.11
CA LYS A 132 -16.29 -0.85 -15.50
C LYS A 132 -14.97 -0.75 -14.75
N LYS A 133 -14.89 0.07 -13.71
CA LYS A 133 -13.68 0.24 -12.91
C LYS A 133 -13.15 -1.09 -12.40
N VAL A 134 -11.87 -1.34 -12.65
CA VAL A 134 -11.11 -2.45 -12.06
C VAL A 134 -10.23 -1.88 -10.95
N ALA A 135 -10.44 -2.37 -9.74
CA ALA A 135 -9.61 -2.01 -8.60
C ALA A 135 -8.37 -2.91 -8.53
N THR A 136 -7.20 -2.31 -8.36
CA THR A 136 -5.92 -3.03 -8.27
C THR A 136 -5.33 -2.88 -6.86
N VAL A 137 -4.92 -4.01 -6.28
CA VAL A 137 -4.19 -4.04 -5.00
C VAL A 137 -2.82 -4.66 -5.26
N ILE A 138 -1.77 -3.93 -4.90
CA ILE A 138 -0.39 -4.38 -4.97
C ILE A 138 0.10 -4.56 -3.53
N ASP A 139 0.51 -5.76 -3.18
CA ASP A 139 0.98 -6.10 -1.83
C ASP A 139 2.20 -7.01 -1.88
N PHE A 140 2.99 -7.02 -0.82
CA PHE A 140 4.23 -7.76 -0.68
C PHE A 140 4.12 -8.76 0.47
N PHE A 141 4.42 -10.01 0.20
CA PHE A 141 4.28 -11.12 1.15
C PHE A 141 5.61 -11.84 1.36
N ASP A 142 5.84 -12.28 2.59
CA ASP A 142 6.94 -13.18 2.90
C ASP A 142 6.69 -14.55 2.24
N LYS A 143 7.59 -14.95 1.35
CA LYS A 143 7.53 -16.24 0.64
C LYS A 143 7.45 -17.44 1.57
N LYS A 144 8.14 -17.37 2.73
CA LYS A 144 8.10 -18.41 3.74
C LYS A 144 6.70 -18.56 4.33
N HIS A 145 6.03 -17.45 4.67
CA HIS A 145 4.66 -17.48 5.20
C HIS A 145 3.67 -18.09 4.20
N LEU A 146 3.84 -17.78 2.90
CA LEU A 146 2.97 -18.35 1.87
C LEU A 146 3.19 -19.85 1.71
N LYS A 147 4.48 -20.32 1.72
CA LYS A 147 4.81 -21.74 1.62
C LYS A 147 4.31 -22.55 2.82
N GLU A 148 4.52 -22.02 4.02
CA GLU A 148 4.13 -22.68 5.27
C GLU A 148 2.62 -22.53 5.57
N LYS A 149 1.90 -21.74 4.76
CA LYS A 149 0.45 -21.45 4.91
C LYS A 149 0.10 -20.95 6.30
N LYS A 150 0.98 -20.11 6.90
CA LYS A 150 0.81 -19.58 8.25
C LYS A 150 1.33 -18.15 8.39
N GLY A 151 0.94 -17.48 9.46
CA GLY A 151 1.37 -16.12 9.78
C GLY A 151 0.48 -15.03 9.19
N SER A 152 0.80 -13.77 9.54
CA SER A 152 -0.02 -12.60 9.19
C SER A 152 -0.11 -12.37 7.67
N ASP A 153 1.00 -12.63 6.95
CA ASP A 153 1.04 -12.43 5.50
C ASP A 153 0.17 -13.45 4.78
N TYR A 154 0.19 -14.72 5.22
CA TYR A 154 -0.69 -15.74 4.65
C TYR A 154 -2.16 -15.43 4.88
N ASN A 155 -2.54 -14.98 6.07
CA ASN A 155 -3.91 -14.60 6.37
C ASN A 155 -4.38 -13.42 5.51
N ARG A 156 -3.54 -12.41 5.35
CA ARG A 156 -3.82 -11.26 4.48
C ARG A 156 -3.92 -11.68 3.00
N TYR A 157 -3.02 -12.55 2.55
CA TYR A 157 -3.07 -13.13 1.21
C TYR A 157 -4.38 -13.86 0.94
N LYS A 158 -4.83 -14.71 1.87
CA LYS A 158 -6.14 -15.39 1.77
C LYS A 158 -7.29 -14.39 1.64
N GLU A 159 -7.31 -13.39 2.51
CA GLU A 159 -8.35 -12.36 2.49
C GLU A 159 -8.37 -11.61 1.14
N LEU A 160 -7.21 -11.23 0.60
CA LEU A 160 -7.13 -10.60 -0.72
C LEU A 160 -7.63 -11.52 -1.84
N ILE A 161 -7.31 -12.81 -1.77
CA ILE A 161 -7.74 -13.78 -2.79
C ILE A 161 -9.26 -13.94 -2.81
N GLU A 162 -9.92 -13.89 -1.67
CA GLU A 162 -11.39 -13.97 -1.61
C GLU A 162 -12.07 -12.82 -2.36
N TYR A 163 -11.48 -11.61 -2.34
CA TYR A 163 -12.02 -10.46 -3.06
C TYR A 163 -11.54 -10.33 -4.51
N SER A 164 -10.56 -11.13 -4.93
CA SER A 164 -9.90 -10.95 -6.22
C SER A 164 -10.54 -11.78 -7.32
N LYS A 165 -10.94 -11.14 -8.42
CA LYS A 165 -11.35 -11.81 -9.67
C LYS A 165 -10.14 -12.27 -10.49
N ILE A 166 -9.08 -11.47 -10.51
CA ILE A 166 -7.84 -11.73 -11.26
C ILE A 166 -6.67 -11.73 -10.27
N LYS A 167 -5.83 -12.75 -10.36
CA LYS A 167 -4.65 -12.93 -9.47
C LYS A 167 -3.41 -13.02 -10.33
N LYS A 168 -2.43 -12.15 -10.04
CA LYS A 168 -1.07 -12.28 -10.55
C LYS A 168 -0.14 -12.39 -9.36
N VAL A 169 0.52 -13.51 -9.20
CA VAL A 169 1.53 -13.73 -8.14
C VAL A 169 2.87 -13.90 -8.82
N SER A 170 3.79 -12.97 -8.57
CA SER A 170 5.18 -13.07 -8.99
C SER A 170 6.02 -13.52 -7.81
N GLN A 171 6.91 -14.49 -8.03
CA GLN A 171 7.88 -14.97 -7.03
C GLN A 171 9.25 -14.42 -7.39
N TRP A 172 9.95 -13.98 -6.38
CA TRP A 172 11.30 -13.44 -6.44
C TRP A 172 12.23 -14.23 -5.52
#